data_4b9a0fee9378e437dda5fae3a9ea4dea
#
_entry.id   4b9a0fee9378e437dda5fae3a9ea4dea
#
_cell.length_a   1.000
_cell.length_b   1.000
_cell.length_c   1.000
_cell.angle_alpha   90.00
_cell.angle_beta   90.00
_cell.angle_gamma   90.00
#
_symmetry.space_group_name_H-M   'P 1'
#
loop_
_entity.id
_entity.type
_entity.pdbx_description
1 polymer ?
#
loop_
_entity_poly.entity_id
_entity_poly.type
_entity_poly.pdbx_seq_one_letter_code
_entity_poly.pdbx_strand_id
1 'polypeptide(L)'
;MEATFEKMFTVYGGQFGSEGKGQIVRYITGELVNKGRVYAYRIGGPNAGHTFYIGEDKIVTCQIPGPMFLAPSVVGIIGPEGVISPGMLARELQDLVQHRQRTNGGRGFQTLLIDQSAAIITDEQLAREASLVKNIGSTGKGVGAATADKVMRTGKTAKDYDFKTITDKYDLFIDIKIVDTIGWVQKQKNKGPAYAIVEGTQGAGLSLHTSGYYPHCTSRECTPQGIWAGCGLHPGMAKESESVMVIRTYPIRVAGPSGPMTNELTWEEVSRRVGREVKEITTVTKNTRRVSEIDIPELERTIAYTRPDAIALTFLDYVNSDIYKKDPRGNTLSQMYVSSIEQLLDTPVKYVGTGEGYVYQWRV
;
A
#
# COMPACT_ATOMS: atom_id res chain seq x y z
N MET A 1 23.84 -16.38 -7.94
CA MET A 1 23.23 -16.63 -6.62
C MET A 1 21.85 -17.26 -6.85
N GLU A 2 21.50 -18.24 -6.06
CA GLU A 2 20.19 -18.87 -6.13
C GLU A 2 19.09 -17.91 -5.65
N ALA A 3 17.93 -17.91 -6.33
CA ALA A 3 16.82 -17.02 -5.99
C ALA A 3 16.26 -17.35 -4.58
N THR A 4 15.89 -16.33 -3.85
CA THR A 4 15.27 -16.44 -2.50
C THR A 4 13.77 -16.73 -2.61
N PHE A 5 13.11 -16.19 -3.64
CA PHE A 5 11.68 -16.32 -3.88
C PHE A 5 11.39 -17.02 -5.20
N GLU A 6 10.31 -17.78 -5.26
CA GLU A 6 9.76 -18.29 -6.52
C GLU A 6 9.21 -17.11 -7.35
N LYS A 7 8.42 -16.26 -6.71
CA LYS A 7 7.91 -15.03 -7.35
C LYS A 7 7.81 -13.89 -6.36
N MET A 8 8.09 -12.67 -6.85
CA MET A 8 7.93 -11.42 -6.13
C MET A 8 6.95 -10.52 -6.85
N PHE A 9 5.92 -10.07 -6.15
CA PHE A 9 4.98 -9.06 -6.62
C PHE A 9 5.28 -7.73 -5.95
N THR A 10 5.37 -6.66 -6.74
CA THR A 10 5.48 -5.28 -6.24
C THR A 10 4.25 -4.50 -6.66
N VAL A 11 3.38 -4.17 -5.70
CA VAL A 11 2.13 -3.44 -5.93
C VAL A 11 2.30 -1.99 -5.49
N TYR A 12 2.19 -1.07 -6.43
CA TYR A 12 2.39 0.37 -6.17
C TYR A 12 1.30 1.22 -6.82
N GLY A 13 1.11 2.46 -6.34
CA GLY A 13 0.14 3.38 -6.92
C GLY A 13 0.73 4.15 -8.09
N GLY A 14 -0.03 4.30 -9.17
CA GLY A 14 0.37 5.08 -10.35
C GLY A 14 0.01 6.56 -10.26
N GLN A 15 -0.81 6.98 -9.28
CA GLN A 15 -1.38 8.31 -9.16
C GLN A 15 -1.00 8.99 -7.83
N PHE A 16 -1.98 9.48 -7.07
CA PHE A 16 -1.75 10.29 -5.86
C PHE A 16 -2.10 9.56 -4.55
N GLY A 17 -2.10 8.25 -4.55
CA GLY A 17 -2.54 7.44 -3.42
C GLY A 17 -4.04 7.11 -3.45
N SER A 18 -4.45 6.22 -2.54
CA SER A 18 -5.83 5.73 -2.43
C SER A 18 -6.37 5.02 -3.69
N GLU A 19 -5.48 4.46 -4.49
CA GLU A 19 -5.85 3.69 -5.69
C GLU A 19 -6.42 2.29 -5.36
N GLY A 20 -6.50 1.90 -4.09
CA GLY A 20 -7.01 0.57 -3.72
C GLY A 20 -5.96 -0.53 -3.70
N LYS A 21 -4.67 -0.17 -3.54
CA LYS A 21 -3.55 -1.13 -3.47
C LYS A 21 -3.79 -2.28 -2.50
N GLY A 22 -4.30 -1.99 -1.31
CA GLY A 22 -4.57 -3.01 -0.30
C GLY A 22 -5.50 -4.13 -0.79
N GLN A 23 -6.48 -3.82 -1.65
CA GLN A 23 -7.38 -4.83 -2.25
C GLN A 23 -6.64 -5.72 -3.25
N ILE A 24 -5.78 -5.14 -4.07
CA ILE A 24 -4.95 -5.87 -5.05
C ILE A 24 -3.96 -6.77 -4.31
N VAL A 25 -3.27 -6.24 -3.30
CA VAL A 25 -2.35 -7.01 -2.44
C VAL A 25 -3.07 -8.17 -1.75
N ARG A 26 -4.26 -7.92 -1.19
CA ARG A 26 -5.10 -8.95 -0.58
C ARG A 26 -5.47 -10.05 -1.58
N TYR A 27 -5.89 -9.66 -2.80
CA TYR A 27 -6.26 -10.61 -3.85
C TYR A 27 -5.07 -11.50 -4.23
N ILE A 28 -3.93 -10.91 -4.59
CA ILE A 28 -2.71 -11.65 -4.96
C ILE A 28 -2.24 -12.55 -3.81
N THR A 29 -2.26 -12.04 -2.57
CA THR A 29 -1.85 -12.84 -1.41
C THR A 29 -2.76 -14.06 -1.23
N GLY A 30 -4.07 -13.92 -1.43
CA GLY A 30 -5.02 -15.03 -1.36
C GLY A 30 -4.67 -16.19 -2.30
N GLU A 31 -4.13 -15.88 -3.48
CA GLU A 31 -3.64 -16.87 -4.44
C GLU A 31 -2.31 -17.53 -4.04
N LEU A 32 -1.54 -16.90 -3.16
CA LEU A 32 -0.19 -17.34 -2.80
C LEU A 32 -0.14 -18.18 -1.52
N VAL A 33 -1.02 -17.92 -0.54
CA VAL A 33 -0.95 -18.53 0.79
C VAL A 33 -1.08 -20.05 0.79
N ASN A 34 -1.68 -20.62 -0.26
CA ASN A 34 -1.80 -22.06 -0.44
C ASN A 34 -0.65 -22.66 -1.27
N LYS A 35 0.24 -21.85 -1.85
CA LYS A 35 1.35 -22.29 -2.71
C LYS A 35 2.67 -22.38 -1.97
N GLY A 36 2.81 -21.67 -0.86
CA GLY A 36 4.03 -21.65 -0.07
C GLY A 36 4.04 -20.55 0.97
N ARG A 37 5.23 -20.27 1.51
CA ARG A 37 5.41 -19.23 2.51
C ARG A 37 5.34 -17.86 1.86
N VAL A 38 4.54 -16.96 2.42
CA VAL A 38 4.42 -15.57 1.94
C VAL A 38 5.15 -14.63 2.89
N TYR A 39 6.03 -13.82 2.32
CA TYR A 39 6.69 -12.70 2.97
C TYR A 39 6.04 -11.40 2.49
N ALA A 40 5.31 -10.73 3.37
CA ALA A 40 4.61 -9.51 3.06
C ALA A 40 5.40 -8.30 3.57
N TYR A 41 5.87 -7.46 2.65
CA TYR A 41 6.69 -6.29 2.94
C TYR A 41 5.87 -5.01 2.95
N ARG A 42 6.20 -4.12 3.87
CA ARG A 42 5.71 -2.75 3.94
C ARG A 42 6.78 -1.78 4.42
N ILE A 43 6.83 -0.62 3.78
CA ILE A 43 7.72 0.49 4.15
C ILE A 43 6.95 1.75 4.53
N GLY A 44 5.63 1.64 4.67
CA GLY A 44 4.77 2.76 5.02
C GLY A 44 5.03 3.30 6.42
N GLY A 45 4.27 4.33 6.74
CA GLY A 45 4.23 4.95 8.05
C GLY A 45 2.77 5.27 8.43
N PRO A 46 2.54 5.86 9.61
CA PRO A 46 1.20 6.14 10.12
C PRO A 46 0.37 7.12 9.27
N ASN A 47 0.97 7.74 8.28
CA ASN A 47 0.33 8.68 7.36
C ASN A 47 -0.42 8.01 6.18
N ALA A 48 -0.23 6.71 5.94
CA ALA A 48 -0.76 6.01 4.80
C ALA A 48 -1.61 4.79 5.22
N GLY A 49 -2.92 4.98 5.31
CA GLY A 49 -3.86 3.90 5.58
C GLY A 49 -4.19 3.10 4.31
N HIS A 50 -4.07 1.77 4.39
CA HIS A 50 -4.50 0.84 3.34
C HIS A 50 -5.74 0.11 3.81
N THR A 51 -6.78 0.20 3.00
CA THR A 51 -8.08 -0.45 3.28
C THR A 51 -8.25 -1.65 2.37
N PHE A 52 -8.67 -2.77 2.95
CA PHE A 52 -9.08 -3.96 2.22
C PHE A 52 -10.21 -4.67 2.97
N TYR A 53 -10.84 -5.64 2.33
CA TYR A 53 -11.97 -6.37 2.89
C TYR A 53 -11.69 -7.87 2.90
N ILE A 54 -12.04 -8.54 3.98
CA ILE A 54 -12.06 -10.01 4.09
C ILE A 54 -13.50 -10.39 4.39
N GLY A 55 -14.20 -10.92 3.38
CA GLY A 55 -15.66 -11.01 3.46
C GLY A 55 -16.27 -9.62 3.61
N GLU A 56 -17.06 -9.41 4.65
CA GLU A 56 -17.67 -8.13 4.99
C GLU A 56 -16.81 -7.27 5.93
N ASP A 57 -15.77 -7.84 6.53
CA ASP A 57 -14.89 -7.16 7.47
C ASP A 57 -14.01 -6.13 6.74
N LYS A 58 -14.21 -4.86 7.07
CA LYS A 58 -13.32 -3.77 6.62
C LYS A 58 -12.10 -3.69 7.51
N ILE A 59 -10.93 -3.87 6.94
CA ILE A 59 -9.63 -3.80 7.63
C ILE A 59 -8.86 -2.59 7.12
N VAL A 60 -8.25 -1.86 8.04
CA VAL A 60 -7.39 -0.70 7.74
C VAL A 60 -6.06 -0.89 8.47
N THR A 61 -4.96 -0.93 7.72
CA THR A 61 -3.62 -0.95 8.28
C THR A 61 -2.81 0.23 7.77
N CYS A 62 -1.92 0.75 8.61
CA CYS A 62 -0.97 1.80 8.24
C CYS A 62 0.47 1.28 8.25
N GLN A 63 0.82 0.45 9.21
CA GLN A 63 2.19 0.04 9.47
C GLN A 63 2.42 -1.45 9.27
N ILE A 64 1.53 -2.32 9.79
CA ILE A 64 1.68 -3.75 9.54
C ILE A 64 1.25 -4.10 8.11
N PRO A 65 1.91 -5.09 7.47
CA PRO A 65 1.45 -5.59 6.18
C PRO A 65 0.04 -6.18 6.28
N GLY A 66 -0.90 -5.67 5.47
CA GLY A 66 -2.29 -6.15 5.42
C GLY A 66 -2.44 -7.66 5.19
N PRO A 67 -1.60 -8.31 4.37
CA PRO A 67 -1.59 -9.77 4.20
C PRO A 67 -1.53 -10.60 5.49
N MET A 68 -1.02 -10.05 6.57
CA MET A 68 -1.00 -10.74 7.88
C MET A 68 -2.41 -11.10 8.37
N PHE A 69 -3.45 -10.39 7.94
CA PHE A 69 -4.83 -10.71 8.30
C PHE A 69 -5.39 -11.94 7.55
N LEU A 70 -4.79 -12.34 6.43
CA LEU A 70 -5.29 -13.44 5.61
C LEU A 70 -4.93 -14.83 6.16
N ALA A 71 -3.70 -14.99 6.65
CA ALA A 71 -3.26 -16.29 7.17
C ALA A 71 -2.13 -16.16 8.21
N PRO A 72 -2.09 -17.05 9.24
CA PRO A 72 -1.00 -17.10 10.23
C PRO A 72 0.36 -17.40 9.60
N SER A 73 0.39 -18.08 8.45
CA SER A 73 1.62 -18.44 7.74
C SER A 73 2.31 -17.27 7.04
N VAL A 74 1.63 -16.13 6.91
CA VAL A 74 2.23 -14.91 6.35
C VAL A 74 3.18 -14.29 7.35
N VAL A 75 4.42 -14.09 6.93
CA VAL A 75 5.44 -13.35 7.69
C VAL A 75 5.36 -11.89 7.30
N GLY A 76 5.00 -11.03 8.24
CA GLY A 76 5.01 -9.58 8.02
C GLY A 76 6.42 -9.01 8.16
N ILE A 77 6.77 -8.05 7.29
CA ILE A 77 8.08 -7.38 7.33
C ILE A 77 7.88 -5.87 7.18
N ILE A 78 8.31 -5.13 8.19
CA ILE A 78 8.51 -3.69 8.10
C ILE A 78 9.96 -3.47 7.69
N GLY A 79 10.17 -2.99 6.47
CA GLY A 79 11.51 -2.85 5.88
C GLY A 79 12.35 -1.73 6.48
N PRO A 80 13.61 -1.61 6.04
CA PRO A 80 14.58 -0.62 6.55
C PRO A 80 14.08 0.83 6.48
N GLU A 81 13.31 1.20 5.46
CA GLU A 81 12.74 2.55 5.32
C GLU A 81 11.42 2.74 6.10
N GLY A 82 10.97 1.74 6.82
CA GLY A 82 9.79 1.83 7.68
C GLY A 82 9.88 3.00 8.67
N VAL A 83 8.74 3.65 8.94
CA VAL A 83 8.63 4.71 9.95
C VAL A 83 7.52 4.32 10.91
N ILE A 84 7.87 4.07 12.16
CA ILE A 84 7.01 3.39 13.14
C ILE A 84 6.52 4.37 14.19
N SER A 85 5.21 4.43 14.36
CA SER A 85 4.56 4.99 15.55
C SER A 85 4.22 3.84 16.49
N PRO A 86 4.93 3.68 17.62
CA PRO A 86 4.72 2.52 18.52
C PRO A 86 3.28 2.35 19.00
N GLY A 87 2.62 3.46 19.33
CA GLY A 87 1.22 3.42 19.78
C GLY A 87 0.23 3.02 18.69
N MET A 88 0.49 3.35 17.41
CA MET A 88 -0.34 2.90 16.31
C MET A 88 -0.05 1.44 15.97
N LEU A 89 1.22 1.04 15.97
CA LEU A 89 1.61 -0.36 15.76
C LEU A 89 0.92 -1.27 16.78
N ALA A 90 0.93 -0.90 18.06
CA ALA A 90 0.25 -1.65 19.12
C ALA A 90 -1.24 -1.86 18.81
N ARG A 91 -1.94 -0.81 18.37
CA ARG A 91 -3.36 -0.89 18.01
C ARG A 91 -3.60 -1.82 16.84
N GLU A 92 -2.83 -1.69 15.76
CA GLU A 92 -2.98 -2.56 14.58
C GLU A 92 -2.70 -4.04 14.90
N LEU A 93 -1.76 -4.32 15.80
CA LEU A 93 -1.51 -5.67 16.28
C LEU A 93 -2.68 -6.21 17.11
N GLN A 94 -3.32 -5.38 17.92
CA GLN A 94 -4.55 -5.75 18.63
C GLN A 94 -5.70 -6.05 17.67
N ASP A 95 -5.89 -5.20 16.65
CA ASP A 95 -6.92 -5.41 15.62
C ASP A 95 -6.68 -6.74 14.89
N LEU A 96 -5.43 -7.08 14.58
CA LEU A 96 -5.06 -8.36 13.98
C LEU A 96 -5.42 -9.54 14.89
N VAL A 97 -5.09 -9.47 16.17
CA VAL A 97 -5.42 -10.52 17.15
C VAL A 97 -6.94 -10.68 17.29
N GLN A 98 -7.68 -9.58 17.44
CA GLN A 98 -9.14 -9.60 17.53
C GLN A 98 -9.81 -10.16 16.28
N HIS A 99 -9.32 -9.78 15.09
CA HIS A 99 -9.82 -10.34 13.84
C HIS A 99 -9.64 -11.86 13.81
N ARG A 100 -8.47 -12.37 14.20
CA ARG A 100 -8.20 -13.82 14.24
C ARG A 100 -9.05 -14.55 15.25
N GLN A 101 -9.27 -13.99 16.42
CA GLN A 101 -10.16 -14.57 17.43
C GLN A 101 -11.59 -14.72 16.93
N ARG A 102 -12.09 -13.71 16.17
CA ARG A 102 -13.45 -13.74 15.59
C ARG A 102 -13.59 -14.73 14.45
N THR A 103 -12.57 -14.88 13.62
CA THR A 103 -12.62 -15.71 12.40
C THR A 103 -12.18 -17.15 12.61
N ASN A 104 -11.96 -17.60 13.86
CA ASN A 104 -11.37 -18.91 14.18
C ASN A 104 -10.06 -19.17 13.40
N GLY A 105 -9.34 -18.12 13.04
CA GLY A 105 -8.14 -18.15 12.19
C GLY A 105 -6.91 -18.83 12.78
N GLY A 106 -7.11 -19.70 13.79
CA GLY A 106 -6.08 -20.51 14.43
C GLY A 106 -5.29 -19.76 15.50
N ARG A 107 -4.88 -20.51 16.55
CA ARG A 107 -4.01 -20.02 17.63
C ARG A 107 -2.51 -20.09 17.26
N GLY A 108 -2.17 -20.01 15.96
CA GLY A 108 -0.78 -20.07 15.51
C GLY A 108 -0.03 -18.78 15.80
N PHE A 109 1.21 -18.90 16.25
CA PHE A 109 2.12 -17.76 16.34
C PHE A 109 2.37 -17.20 14.94
N GLN A 110 2.24 -15.90 14.79
CA GLN A 110 2.61 -15.19 13.57
C GLN A 110 3.84 -14.34 13.81
N THR A 111 4.68 -14.24 12.80
CA THR A 111 5.92 -13.46 12.90
C THR A 111 5.76 -12.10 12.22
N LEU A 112 6.12 -11.05 12.95
CA LEU A 112 6.37 -9.72 12.41
C LEU A 112 7.85 -9.39 12.58
N LEU A 113 8.55 -9.25 11.45
CA LEU A 113 9.92 -8.76 11.42
C LEU A 113 9.91 -7.23 11.27
N ILE A 114 10.67 -6.57 12.09
CA ILE A 114 10.90 -5.14 11.98
C ILE A 114 12.39 -4.94 11.76
N ASP A 115 12.73 -4.23 10.68
CA ASP A 115 14.12 -3.93 10.42
C ASP A 115 14.69 -3.05 11.54
N GLN A 116 15.85 -3.42 12.04
CA GLN A 116 16.51 -2.73 13.14
C GLN A 116 16.78 -1.26 12.85
N SER A 117 16.85 -0.87 11.57
CA SER A 117 17.09 0.49 11.10
C SER A 117 15.80 1.28 10.79
N ALA A 118 14.61 0.68 10.91
CA ALA A 118 13.35 1.39 10.75
C ALA A 118 13.25 2.55 11.75
N ALA A 119 12.79 3.73 11.30
CA ALA A 119 12.73 4.92 12.15
C ALA A 119 11.58 4.84 13.17
N ILE A 120 11.80 5.36 14.36
CA ILE A 120 10.79 5.48 15.41
C ILE A 120 10.33 6.94 15.51
N ILE A 121 9.01 7.16 15.47
CA ILE A 121 8.41 8.48 15.71
C ILE A 121 8.30 8.71 17.21
N THR A 122 8.79 9.86 17.66
CA THR A 122 8.63 10.38 19.03
C THR A 122 7.73 11.63 19.04
N ASP A 123 7.40 12.13 20.22
CA ASP A 123 6.57 13.33 20.40
C ASP A 123 7.22 14.57 19.76
N GLU A 124 8.55 14.63 19.69
CA GLU A 124 9.28 15.71 19.04
C GLU A 124 8.98 15.79 17.54
N GLN A 125 9.04 14.66 16.82
CA GLN A 125 8.72 14.63 15.39
C GLN A 125 7.25 14.95 15.13
N LEU A 126 6.34 14.52 16.01
CA LEU A 126 4.92 14.88 15.92
C LEU A 126 4.73 16.40 16.06
N ALA A 127 5.37 17.04 17.02
CA ALA A 127 5.30 18.49 17.24
C ALA A 127 5.89 19.28 16.05
N ARG A 128 7.04 18.84 15.52
CA ARG A 128 7.68 19.49 14.36
C ARG A 128 6.84 19.41 13.08
N GLU A 129 6.15 18.32 12.85
CA GLU A 129 5.35 18.14 11.62
C GLU A 129 3.99 18.87 11.68
N ALA A 130 3.51 19.25 12.86
CA ALA A 130 2.24 19.93 13.03
C ALA A 130 2.14 21.25 12.20
N SER A 131 3.24 21.97 12.04
CA SER A 131 3.32 23.19 11.23
C SER A 131 3.13 22.95 9.72
N LEU A 132 3.50 21.77 9.22
CA LEU A 132 3.42 21.41 7.80
C LEU A 132 2.00 21.09 7.34
N VAL A 133 1.10 20.78 8.24
CA VAL A 133 -0.30 20.44 7.93
C VAL A 133 -0.98 21.55 7.14
N LYS A 134 -0.78 22.81 7.55
CA LYS A 134 -1.40 23.99 6.92
C LYS A 134 -0.76 24.36 5.58
N ASN A 135 0.54 24.09 5.41
CA ASN A 135 1.32 24.61 4.29
C ASN A 135 1.29 23.69 3.06
N ILE A 136 1.35 22.38 3.26
CA ILE A 136 1.47 21.40 2.16
C ILE A 136 0.48 20.25 2.27
N GLY A 137 -0.52 20.33 3.16
CA GLY A 137 -1.49 19.26 3.34
C GLY A 137 -0.89 17.99 3.98
N SER A 138 0.18 18.12 4.77
CA SER A 138 0.74 17.00 5.55
C SER A 138 -0.32 16.40 6.47
N THR A 139 -0.19 15.10 6.75
CA THR A 139 -1.07 14.42 7.72
C THR A 139 -0.73 14.70 9.18
N GLY A 140 0.41 15.33 9.47
CA GLY A 140 0.87 15.67 10.82
C GLY A 140 1.18 14.44 11.70
N LYS A 141 1.62 13.34 11.09
CA LYS A 141 1.89 12.06 11.80
C LYS A 141 3.36 11.83 12.14
N GLY A 142 4.23 12.82 11.94
CA GLY A 142 5.65 12.76 12.28
C GLY A 142 6.52 12.00 11.27
N VAL A 143 5.95 11.52 10.17
CA VAL A 143 6.67 10.67 9.20
C VAL A 143 7.80 11.44 8.49
N GLY A 144 7.50 12.64 7.99
CA GLY A 144 8.49 13.47 7.31
C GLY A 144 9.62 13.89 8.25
N ALA A 145 9.29 14.30 9.48
CA ALA A 145 10.25 14.69 10.49
C ALA A 145 11.17 13.52 10.90
N ALA A 146 10.60 12.33 11.14
CA ALA A 146 11.39 11.14 11.48
C ALA A 146 12.28 10.67 10.32
N THR A 147 11.81 10.81 9.07
CA THR A 147 12.62 10.53 7.87
C THR A 147 13.79 11.51 7.77
N ALA A 148 13.56 12.81 7.99
CA ALA A 148 14.61 13.82 7.98
C ALA A 148 15.68 13.54 9.06
N ASP A 149 15.26 13.21 10.28
CA ASP A 149 16.19 12.87 11.36
C ASP A 149 17.02 11.62 11.05
N LYS A 150 16.41 10.63 10.36
CA LYS A 150 17.16 9.45 9.89
C LYS A 150 18.21 9.82 8.85
N VAL A 151 17.90 10.71 7.90
CA VAL A 151 18.85 11.22 6.91
C VAL A 151 19.98 11.99 7.60
N MET A 152 19.67 12.79 8.62
CA MET A 152 20.64 13.51 9.45
C MET A 152 21.40 12.60 10.43
N ARG A 153 20.99 11.33 10.56
CA ARG A 153 21.58 10.31 11.46
C ARG A 153 21.43 10.66 12.96
N THR A 154 20.39 11.39 13.30
CA THR A 154 20.05 11.82 14.67
C THR A 154 18.80 11.12 15.21
N GLY A 155 18.02 10.48 14.32
CA GLY A 155 16.75 9.83 14.67
C GLY A 155 16.94 8.51 15.43
N LYS A 156 15.96 8.17 16.26
CA LYS A 156 15.85 6.84 16.88
C LYS A 156 15.42 5.80 15.86
N THR A 157 15.93 4.58 16.01
CA THR A 157 15.58 3.45 15.16
C THR A 157 14.97 2.31 15.97
N ALA A 158 14.44 1.29 15.31
CA ALA A 158 13.77 0.17 15.99
C ALA A 158 14.67 -0.57 16.97
N LYS A 159 15.99 -0.64 16.73
CA LYS A 159 16.94 -1.23 17.69
C LYS A 159 17.03 -0.45 19.02
N ASP A 160 16.64 0.82 19.01
CA ASP A 160 16.71 1.72 20.18
C ASP A 160 15.39 1.75 20.97
N TYR A 161 14.36 0.99 20.53
CA TYR A 161 13.03 0.95 21.15
C TYR A 161 12.73 -0.41 21.78
N ASP A 162 12.22 -0.40 22.99
CA ASP A 162 11.80 -1.64 23.68
C ASP A 162 10.38 -2.06 23.28
N PHE A 163 10.27 -2.94 22.28
CA PHE A 163 9.01 -3.48 21.81
C PHE A 163 8.29 -4.41 22.80
N LYS A 164 8.96 -4.84 23.90
CA LYS A 164 8.31 -5.61 24.96
C LYS A 164 7.18 -4.81 25.62
N THR A 165 7.33 -3.48 25.68
CA THR A 165 6.27 -2.58 26.16
C THR A 165 4.96 -2.71 25.36
N ILE A 166 5.02 -3.23 24.13
CA ILE A 166 3.84 -3.52 23.29
C ILE A 166 3.40 -4.96 23.50
N THR A 167 4.31 -5.94 23.41
CA THR A 167 3.97 -7.37 23.48
C THR A 167 3.43 -7.78 24.83
N ASP A 168 4.08 -7.36 25.90
CA ASP A 168 3.72 -7.75 27.26
C ASP A 168 2.39 -7.14 27.72
N LYS A 169 2.06 -5.97 27.17
CA LYS A 169 0.81 -5.26 27.50
C LYS A 169 -0.43 -5.96 26.95
N TYR A 170 -0.30 -6.71 25.84
CA TYR A 170 -1.45 -7.12 25.04
C TYR A 170 -1.61 -8.62 24.84
N ASP A 171 -0.75 -9.46 25.46
CA ASP A 171 -0.77 -10.92 25.30
C ASP A 171 -0.92 -11.34 23.81
N LEU A 172 -0.03 -10.80 22.99
CA LEU A 172 -0.09 -10.97 21.54
C LEU A 172 0.47 -12.35 21.13
N PHE A 173 -0.30 -13.13 20.40
CA PHE A 173 0.18 -14.33 19.69
C PHE A 173 1.05 -13.97 18.46
N ILE A 174 1.79 -12.87 18.55
CA ILE A 174 2.64 -12.34 17.48
C ILE A 174 4.06 -12.22 18.00
N ASP A 175 4.96 -12.93 17.32
CA ASP A 175 6.39 -12.92 17.59
C ASP A 175 7.02 -11.73 16.84
N ILE A 176 7.29 -10.65 17.56
CA ILE A 176 7.94 -9.44 17.00
C ILE A 176 9.46 -9.62 17.13
N LYS A 177 10.15 -9.55 15.99
CA LYS A 177 11.62 -9.64 15.94
C LYS A 177 12.22 -8.39 15.34
N ILE A 178 13.12 -7.75 16.11
CA ILE A 178 13.94 -6.64 15.62
C ILE A 178 15.23 -7.25 15.08
N VAL A 179 15.40 -7.19 13.76
CA VAL A 179 16.51 -7.90 13.08
C VAL A 179 17.00 -7.10 11.87
N ASP A 180 18.16 -7.48 11.33
CA ASP A 180 18.48 -7.22 9.92
C ASP A 180 17.55 -8.07 9.06
N THR A 181 16.51 -7.47 8.50
CA THR A 181 15.48 -8.19 7.73
C THR A 181 16.05 -8.80 6.46
N ILE A 182 17.05 -8.15 5.83
CA ILE A 182 17.69 -8.62 4.60
C ILE A 182 18.44 -9.94 4.90
N GLY A 183 19.32 -9.93 5.89
CA GLY A 183 20.08 -11.12 6.28
C GLY A 183 19.19 -12.23 6.83
N TRP A 184 18.10 -11.85 7.53
CA TRP A 184 17.17 -12.85 8.06
C TRP A 184 16.44 -13.60 6.94
N VAL A 185 15.92 -12.90 5.94
CA VAL A 185 15.20 -13.49 4.80
C VAL A 185 16.13 -14.36 3.96
N GLN A 186 17.35 -13.92 3.70
CA GLN A 186 18.34 -14.71 2.96
C GLN A 186 18.63 -16.08 3.62
N LYS A 187 18.63 -16.13 4.96
CA LYS A 187 18.80 -17.41 5.70
C LYS A 187 17.61 -18.37 5.56
N GLN A 188 16.46 -17.92 5.02
CA GLN A 188 15.27 -18.75 4.84
C GLN A 188 15.17 -19.39 3.44
N LYS A 189 16.03 -19.01 2.48
CA LYS A 189 15.92 -19.40 1.05
C LYS A 189 15.75 -20.89 0.77
N ASN A 190 16.28 -21.76 1.62
CA ASN A 190 16.23 -23.21 1.42
C ASN A 190 15.11 -23.91 2.22
N LYS A 191 14.12 -23.19 2.71
CA LYS A 191 13.03 -23.72 3.54
C LYS A 191 11.73 -23.99 2.77
N GLY A 192 11.81 -24.30 1.48
CA GLY A 192 10.68 -24.58 0.59
C GLY A 192 10.23 -23.34 -0.21
N PRO A 193 9.19 -23.50 -1.06
CA PRO A 193 8.69 -22.41 -1.90
C PRO A 193 8.33 -21.17 -1.10
N ALA A 194 8.81 -20.02 -1.54
CA ALA A 194 8.60 -18.74 -0.90
C ALA A 194 8.19 -17.67 -1.93
N TYR A 195 7.27 -16.82 -1.52
CA TYR A 195 6.74 -15.72 -2.33
C TYR A 195 6.92 -14.41 -1.58
N ALA A 196 7.22 -13.34 -2.31
CA ALA A 196 7.23 -11.99 -1.74
C ALA A 196 6.06 -11.17 -2.30
N ILE A 197 5.35 -10.45 -1.43
CA ILE A 197 4.39 -9.42 -1.80
C ILE A 197 4.83 -8.11 -1.17
N VAL A 198 5.11 -7.11 -2.00
CA VAL A 198 5.66 -5.82 -1.58
C VAL A 198 4.61 -4.76 -1.82
N GLU A 199 4.08 -4.20 -0.74
CA GLU A 199 3.05 -3.18 -0.81
C GLU A 199 3.68 -1.79 -0.70
N GLY A 200 3.60 -1.02 -1.81
CA GLY A 200 4.01 0.37 -1.83
C GLY A 200 3.06 1.26 -1.02
N THR A 201 3.55 2.42 -0.64
CA THR A 201 2.75 3.45 0.04
C THR A 201 2.52 4.62 -0.90
N GLN A 202 1.42 5.36 -0.74
CA GLN A 202 0.97 6.45 -1.61
C GLN A 202 0.95 6.04 -3.10
N GLY A 203 1.30 6.95 -4.01
CA GLY A 203 1.40 6.69 -5.44
C GLY A 203 2.54 7.47 -6.06
N ALA A 204 2.98 7.06 -7.25
CA ALA A 204 4.13 7.62 -7.98
C ALA A 204 4.02 9.14 -8.19
N GLY A 205 2.81 9.67 -8.39
CA GLY A 205 2.55 11.12 -8.47
C GLY A 205 2.80 11.88 -7.16
N LEU A 206 3.12 11.19 -6.06
CA LEU A 206 3.53 11.79 -4.78
C LEU A 206 5.00 11.49 -4.43
N SER A 207 5.78 10.89 -5.32
CA SER A 207 7.19 10.61 -5.10
C SER A 207 8.00 11.89 -4.83
N LEU A 208 8.96 11.81 -3.91
CA LEU A 208 9.75 12.97 -3.49
C LEU A 208 10.57 13.57 -4.64
N HIS A 209 11.19 12.73 -5.47
CA HIS A 209 12.11 13.17 -6.52
C HIS A 209 11.47 13.11 -7.91
N THR A 210 10.59 12.15 -8.16
CA THR A 210 10.10 11.85 -9.51
C THR A 210 8.72 12.39 -9.83
N SER A 211 7.93 12.84 -8.83
CA SER A 211 6.54 13.27 -9.05
C SER A 211 6.39 14.54 -9.88
N GLY A 212 7.34 15.47 -9.84
CA GLY A 212 7.20 16.80 -10.46
C GLY A 212 6.31 17.78 -9.70
N TYR A 213 5.75 17.37 -8.56
CA TYR A 213 4.79 18.18 -7.77
C TYR A 213 5.36 18.75 -6.47
N TYR A 214 6.68 18.74 -6.31
CA TYR A 214 7.31 19.31 -5.12
C TYR A 214 6.84 20.77 -4.89
N PRO A 215 6.48 21.18 -3.66
CA PRO A 215 6.56 20.45 -2.39
C PRO A 215 5.33 19.56 -2.05
N HIS A 216 4.33 19.44 -2.95
CA HIS A 216 3.10 18.68 -2.73
C HIS A 216 3.30 17.18 -2.99
N CYS A 217 4.28 16.59 -2.31
CA CYS A 217 4.68 15.20 -2.42
C CYS A 217 4.85 14.58 -1.03
N THR A 218 5.18 13.29 -0.97
CA THR A 218 5.53 12.60 0.29
C THR A 218 7.04 12.63 0.54
N SER A 219 7.48 12.20 1.69
CA SER A 219 8.89 12.21 2.11
C SER A 219 9.71 11.01 1.62
N ARG A 220 9.26 10.31 0.56
CA ARG A 220 9.94 9.13 0.00
C ARG A 220 9.60 8.92 -1.47
N GLU A 221 10.34 7.99 -2.10
CA GLU A 221 9.99 7.48 -3.42
C GLU A 221 8.87 6.43 -3.32
N CYS A 222 7.88 6.55 -4.22
CA CYS A 222 6.72 5.65 -4.30
C CYS A 222 6.76 4.78 -5.57
N THR A 223 7.89 4.76 -6.27
CA THR A 223 8.16 3.94 -7.45
C THR A 223 8.66 2.55 -7.03
N PRO A 224 8.57 1.53 -7.90
CA PRO A 224 9.13 0.21 -7.60
C PRO A 224 10.59 0.26 -7.14
N GLN A 225 11.42 1.07 -7.78
CA GLN A 225 12.83 1.23 -7.44
C GLN A 225 13.03 1.74 -6.01
N GLY A 226 12.27 2.77 -5.61
CA GLY A 226 12.31 3.30 -4.25
C GLY A 226 11.78 2.29 -3.23
N ILE A 227 10.70 1.59 -3.59
CA ILE A 227 10.08 0.56 -2.74
C ILE A 227 11.06 -0.60 -2.50
N TRP A 228 11.74 -1.08 -3.54
CA TRP A 228 12.74 -2.16 -3.39
C TRP A 228 13.90 -1.73 -2.50
N ALA A 229 14.45 -0.54 -2.76
CA ALA A 229 15.52 0.01 -1.93
C ALA A 229 15.09 0.14 -0.47
N GLY A 230 13.88 0.66 -0.23
CA GLY A 230 13.32 0.84 1.11
C GLY A 230 13.00 -0.47 1.85
N CYS A 231 12.76 -1.57 1.13
CA CYS A 231 12.58 -2.91 1.68
C CYS A 231 13.88 -3.72 1.76
N GLY A 232 14.98 -3.22 1.19
CA GLY A 232 16.21 -4.00 1.04
C GLY A 232 16.06 -5.17 0.06
N LEU A 233 15.27 -4.99 -0.99
CA LEU A 233 14.97 -5.99 -2.01
C LEU A 233 15.57 -5.61 -3.36
N HIS A 234 15.70 -6.61 -4.21
CA HIS A 234 16.03 -6.48 -5.61
C HIS A 234 15.21 -7.49 -6.42
N PRO A 235 14.68 -7.15 -7.61
CA PRO A 235 13.91 -8.08 -8.45
C PRO A 235 14.62 -9.42 -8.69
N GLY A 236 15.94 -9.41 -8.88
CA GLY A 236 16.75 -10.61 -9.06
C GLY A 236 16.86 -11.54 -7.83
N MET A 237 16.22 -11.21 -6.70
CA MET A 237 16.05 -12.14 -5.57
C MET A 237 14.94 -13.15 -5.79
N ALA A 238 14.12 -12.98 -6.82
CA ALA A 238 13.06 -13.89 -7.22
C ALA A 238 13.39 -14.55 -8.57
N LYS A 239 12.87 -15.75 -8.82
CA LYS A 239 12.93 -16.38 -10.16
C LYS A 239 12.09 -15.57 -11.16
N GLU A 240 10.95 -15.07 -10.68
CA GLU A 240 10.08 -14.17 -11.42
C GLU A 240 9.74 -12.94 -10.57
N SER A 241 9.77 -11.76 -11.18
CA SER A 241 9.34 -10.53 -10.55
C SER A 241 8.26 -9.86 -11.39
N GLU A 242 7.20 -9.40 -10.74
CA GLU A 242 6.08 -8.73 -11.40
C GLU A 242 5.74 -7.43 -10.65
N SER A 243 5.81 -6.31 -11.36
CA SER A 243 5.42 -4.99 -10.86
C SER A 243 4.01 -4.64 -11.35
N VAL A 244 3.10 -4.39 -10.42
CA VAL A 244 1.69 -4.07 -10.70
C VAL A 244 1.42 -2.63 -10.31
N MET A 245 1.16 -1.79 -11.31
CA MET A 245 0.76 -0.40 -11.12
C MET A 245 -0.75 -0.32 -10.88
N VAL A 246 -1.16 0.15 -9.71
CA VAL A 246 -2.58 0.34 -9.40
C VAL A 246 -2.99 1.75 -9.78
N ILE A 247 -4.00 1.86 -10.63
CA ILE A 247 -4.64 3.13 -11.01
C ILE A 247 -6.14 3.05 -10.75
N ARG A 248 -6.77 4.20 -10.58
CA ARG A 248 -8.21 4.32 -10.42
C ARG A 248 -8.82 5.21 -11.50
N THR A 249 -10.08 4.96 -11.80
CA THR A 249 -10.81 5.66 -12.88
C THR A 249 -10.96 7.16 -12.65
N TYR A 250 -11.09 7.61 -11.40
CA TYR A 250 -11.10 9.01 -10.99
C TYR A 250 -10.02 9.24 -9.92
N PRO A 251 -8.86 9.81 -10.27
CA PRO A 251 -7.82 10.15 -9.31
C PRO A 251 -8.30 11.07 -8.20
N ILE A 252 -7.74 10.92 -7.02
CA ILE A 252 -8.07 11.77 -5.88
C ILE A 252 -6.82 12.30 -5.19
N ARG A 253 -6.94 13.45 -4.57
CA ARG A 253 -5.98 13.99 -3.60
C ARG A 253 -6.67 14.25 -2.26
N VAL A 254 -5.90 14.38 -1.18
CA VAL A 254 -6.41 14.84 0.11
C VAL A 254 -6.91 16.29 -0.02
N ALA A 255 -7.83 16.68 0.85
CA ALA A 255 -8.34 18.04 0.89
C ALA A 255 -7.25 19.08 1.19
N GLY A 256 -7.50 20.33 0.82
CA GLY A 256 -6.61 21.45 1.08
C GLY A 256 -5.49 21.61 0.03
N PRO A 257 -4.37 22.27 0.37
CA PRO A 257 -3.30 22.62 -0.55
C PRO A 257 -2.41 21.41 -0.87
N SER A 258 -3.01 20.33 -1.39
CA SER A 258 -2.33 19.06 -1.68
C SER A 258 -1.72 18.96 -3.09
N GLY A 259 -1.65 20.06 -3.82
CA GLY A 259 -1.09 20.16 -5.16
C GLY A 259 -2.14 20.16 -6.28
N PRO A 260 -1.73 20.42 -7.53
CA PRO A 260 -2.63 20.52 -8.66
C PRO A 260 -3.23 19.15 -9.04
N MET A 261 -4.37 19.19 -9.71
CA MET A 261 -5.02 18.07 -10.40
C MET A 261 -5.50 18.54 -11.76
N THR A 262 -5.37 17.70 -12.77
CA THR A 262 -5.85 18.00 -14.13
C THR A 262 -7.35 17.75 -14.19
N ASN A 263 -8.13 18.70 -14.77
CA ASN A 263 -9.59 18.59 -14.92
C ASN A 263 -10.28 18.17 -13.61
N GLU A 264 -10.08 18.98 -12.56
CA GLU A 264 -10.70 18.72 -11.26
C GLU A 264 -12.23 18.80 -11.36
N LEU A 265 -12.90 17.83 -10.73
CA LEU A 265 -14.36 17.65 -10.74
C LEU A 265 -14.94 17.85 -9.36
N THR A 266 -16.26 18.03 -9.29
CA THR A 266 -17.02 17.89 -8.05
C THR A 266 -17.53 16.46 -7.87
N TRP A 267 -17.81 16.07 -6.62
CA TRP A 267 -18.39 14.74 -6.35
C TRP A 267 -19.83 14.62 -6.88
N GLU A 268 -20.54 15.72 -7.00
CA GLU A 268 -21.88 15.80 -7.62
C GLU A 268 -21.78 15.47 -9.12
N GLU A 269 -20.75 15.98 -9.79
CA GLU A 269 -20.51 15.68 -11.19
C GLU A 269 -20.08 14.23 -11.41
N VAL A 270 -19.18 13.71 -10.57
CA VAL A 270 -18.82 12.28 -10.60
C VAL A 270 -20.05 11.40 -10.34
N SER A 271 -20.87 11.73 -9.33
CA SER A 271 -22.09 10.99 -9.03
C SER A 271 -23.06 10.93 -10.22
N ARG A 272 -23.23 12.07 -10.92
CA ARG A 272 -24.06 12.13 -12.13
C ARG A 272 -23.52 11.25 -13.25
N ARG A 273 -22.21 11.23 -13.47
CA ARG A 273 -21.55 10.36 -14.50
C ARG A 273 -21.68 8.88 -14.13
N VAL A 274 -21.50 8.54 -12.87
CA VAL A 274 -21.60 7.17 -12.34
C VAL A 274 -23.04 6.65 -12.32
N GLY A 275 -24.04 7.53 -12.24
CA GLY A 275 -25.47 7.18 -12.09
C GLY A 275 -25.87 6.74 -10.68
N ARG A 276 -25.01 6.99 -9.67
CA ARG A 276 -25.30 6.80 -8.25
C ARG A 276 -24.54 7.81 -7.41
N GLU A 277 -25.02 8.09 -6.21
CA GLU A 277 -24.31 8.96 -5.28
C GLU A 277 -22.97 8.33 -4.85
N VAL A 278 -21.89 9.05 -5.09
CA VAL A 278 -20.55 8.68 -4.65
C VAL A 278 -19.86 9.92 -4.05
N LYS A 279 -19.18 9.69 -2.93
CA LYS A 279 -18.38 10.73 -2.27
C LYS A 279 -17.31 10.07 -1.42
N GLU A 280 -16.09 10.52 -1.52
CA GLU A 280 -15.01 9.99 -0.71
C GLU A 280 -14.51 10.98 0.32
N ILE A 281 -14.34 10.50 1.54
CA ILE A 281 -13.77 11.26 2.66
C ILE A 281 -12.46 10.60 3.10
N THR A 282 -11.58 11.40 3.67
CA THR A 282 -10.34 10.89 4.25
C THR A 282 -10.65 10.05 5.49
N THR A 283 -9.95 8.95 5.65
CA THR A 283 -10.20 7.99 6.75
C THR A 283 -9.97 8.63 8.13
N VAL A 284 -8.96 9.47 8.26
CA VAL A 284 -8.53 10.07 9.54
C VAL A 284 -9.16 11.42 9.79
N THR A 285 -9.04 12.35 8.84
CA THR A 285 -9.47 13.77 9.02
C THR A 285 -10.91 14.02 8.65
N LYS A 286 -11.61 13.05 8.07
CA LYS A 286 -13.03 13.14 7.62
C LYS A 286 -13.31 14.29 6.62
N ASN A 287 -12.27 14.82 6.00
CA ASN A 287 -12.42 15.84 4.96
C ASN A 287 -12.79 15.20 3.62
N THR A 288 -13.62 15.89 2.82
CA THR A 288 -13.92 15.47 1.45
C THR A 288 -12.65 15.51 0.60
N ARG A 289 -12.38 14.43 -0.09
CA ARG A 289 -11.25 14.33 -1.03
C ARG A 289 -11.52 15.16 -2.27
N ARG A 290 -10.47 15.70 -2.86
CA ARG A 290 -10.53 16.29 -4.21
C ARG A 290 -10.53 15.16 -5.22
N VAL A 291 -11.16 15.35 -6.37
CA VAL A 291 -11.31 14.33 -7.43
C VAL A 291 -11.12 14.97 -8.80
N SER A 292 -10.58 14.22 -9.75
CA SER A 292 -10.37 14.67 -11.13
C SER A 292 -10.65 13.58 -12.15
N GLU A 293 -10.66 13.96 -13.42
CA GLU A 293 -10.56 13.01 -14.51
C GLU A 293 -9.19 12.30 -14.49
N ILE A 294 -9.12 11.13 -15.14
CA ILE A 294 -7.86 10.42 -15.31
C ILE A 294 -6.91 11.25 -16.19
N ASP A 295 -5.68 11.39 -15.74
CA ASP A 295 -4.62 12.14 -16.42
C ASP A 295 -3.72 11.15 -17.17
N ILE A 296 -3.99 10.95 -18.45
CA ILE A 296 -3.24 10.01 -19.31
C ILE A 296 -1.77 10.47 -19.46
N PRO A 297 -1.45 11.75 -19.78
CA PRO A 297 -0.07 12.22 -19.86
C PRO A 297 0.74 11.98 -18.57
N GLU A 298 0.15 12.16 -17.40
CA GLU A 298 0.84 11.87 -16.12
C GLU A 298 1.08 10.37 -15.92
N LEU A 299 0.13 9.53 -16.34
CA LEU A 299 0.29 8.07 -16.29
C LEU A 299 1.34 7.59 -17.30
N GLU A 300 1.37 8.11 -18.53
CA GLU A 300 2.41 7.82 -19.53
C GLU A 300 3.79 8.20 -18.99
N ARG A 301 3.90 9.39 -18.38
CA ARG A 301 5.12 9.82 -17.71
C ARG A 301 5.52 8.85 -16.60
N THR A 302 4.59 8.43 -15.75
CA THR A 302 4.83 7.45 -14.68
C THR A 302 5.31 6.11 -15.24
N ILE A 303 4.66 5.59 -16.28
CA ILE A 303 5.00 4.33 -16.94
C ILE A 303 6.41 4.40 -17.56
N ALA A 304 6.77 5.55 -18.14
CA ALA A 304 8.06 5.72 -18.81
C ALA A 304 9.27 5.38 -17.92
N TYR A 305 9.19 5.66 -16.61
CA TYR A 305 10.29 5.38 -15.68
C TYR A 305 10.03 4.22 -14.72
N THR A 306 8.77 3.83 -14.48
CA THR A 306 8.45 2.71 -13.59
C THR A 306 8.38 1.36 -14.31
N ARG A 307 8.04 1.38 -15.61
CA ARG A 307 7.93 0.19 -16.48
C ARG A 307 7.15 -0.95 -15.82
N PRO A 308 5.86 -0.75 -15.48
CA PRO A 308 5.04 -1.81 -14.89
C PRO A 308 4.85 -2.99 -15.84
N ASP A 309 4.85 -4.20 -15.29
CA ASP A 309 4.51 -5.41 -16.05
C ASP A 309 3.00 -5.50 -16.30
N ALA A 310 2.19 -4.91 -15.40
CA ALA A 310 0.74 -4.89 -15.53
C ALA A 310 0.11 -3.70 -14.78
N ILE A 311 -1.11 -3.37 -15.20
CA ILE A 311 -1.99 -2.44 -14.50
C ILE A 311 -3.05 -3.21 -13.71
N ALA A 312 -3.37 -2.71 -12.50
CA ALA A 312 -4.59 -3.02 -11.78
C ALA A 312 -5.50 -1.79 -11.83
N LEU A 313 -6.61 -1.89 -12.55
CA LEU A 313 -7.58 -0.80 -12.71
C LEU A 313 -8.71 -0.95 -11.68
N THR A 314 -8.75 -0.05 -10.74
CA THR A 314 -9.74 -0.06 -9.64
C THR A 314 -10.84 0.98 -9.84
N PHE A 315 -11.91 0.88 -9.06
CA PHE A 315 -13.10 1.74 -9.19
C PHE A 315 -13.73 1.71 -10.58
N LEU A 316 -13.67 0.55 -11.25
CA LEU A 316 -14.29 0.39 -12.56
C LEU A 316 -15.82 0.55 -12.50
N ASP A 317 -16.42 0.29 -11.35
CA ASP A 317 -17.82 0.58 -11.02
C ASP A 317 -18.16 2.09 -11.04
N TYR A 318 -17.17 2.98 -11.10
CA TYR A 318 -17.39 4.41 -11.33
C TYR A 318 -17.49 4.76 -12.83
N VAL A 319 -17.19 3.83 -13.72
CA VAL A 319 -17.49 3.95 -15.15
C VAL A 319 -18.88 3.41 -15.49
N ASN A 320 -19.26 2.32 -14.81
CA ASN A 320 -20.57 1.70 -14.96
C ASN A 320 -21.05 1.14 -13.62
N SER A 321 -22.08 1.74 -13.04
CA SER A 321 -22.65 1.34 -11.75
C SER A 321 -23.26 -0.07 -11.74
N ASP A 322 -23.63 -0.63 -12.90
CA ASP A 322 -24.24 -1.97 -13.00
C ASP A 322 -23.29 -3.10 -12.60
N ILE A 323 -21.99 -2.84 -12.67
CA ILE A 323 -20.95 -3.81 -12.28
C ILE A 323 -20.52 -3.69 -10.82
N TYR A 324 -21.13 -2.81 -10.03
CA TYR A 324 -20.78 -2.64 -8.62
C TYR A 324 -20.87 -3.98 -7.89
N LYS A 325 -19.73 -4.41 -7.33
CA LYS A 325 -19.54 -5.71 -6.65
C LYS A 325 -19.85 -6.94 -7.52
N LYS A 326 -19.73 -6.82 -8.83
CA LYS A 326 -19.94 -7.91 -9.78
C LYS A 326 -18.73 -8.09 -10.69
N ASP A 327 -18.64 -9.27 -11.31
CA ASP A 327 -17.65 -9.57 -12.33
C ASP A 327 -17.90 -8.70 -13.58
N PRO A 328 -16.96 -7.85 -13.99
CA PRO A 328 -17.14 -6.94 -15.11
C PRO A 328 -16.86 -7.56 -16.47
N ARG A 329 -16.31 -8.79 -16.55
CA ARG A 329 -15.78 -9.39 -17.77
C ARG A 329 -16.84 -9.60 -18.85
N GLY A 330 -18.09 -9.79 -18.49
CA GLY A 330 -19.23 -9.89 -19.42
C GLY A 330 -19.85 -8.54 -19.83
N ASN A 331 -19.36 -7.41 -19.32
CA ASN A 331 -19.95 -6.10 -19.55
C ASN A 331 -19.21 -5.35 -20.66
N THR A 332 -19.92 -4.96 -21.72
CA THR A 332 -19.36 -4.33 -22.92
C THR A 332 -18.69 -2.98 -22.60
N LEU A 333 -19.30 -2.12 -21.77
CA LEU A 333 -18.70 -0.83 -21.42
C LEU A 333 -17.40 -1.02 -20.64
N SER A 334 -17.36 -1.99 -19.74
CA SER A 334 -16.12 -2.33 -19.00
C SER A 334 -15.03 -2.82 -19.93
N GLN A 335 -15.37 -3.68 -20.90
CA GLN A 335 -14.42 -4.17 -21.90
C GLN A 335 -13.86 -3.01 -22.76
N MET A 336 -14.72 -2.13 -23.25
CA MET A 336 -14.33 -0.97 -24.02
C MET A 336 -13.41 -0.03 -23.23
N TYR A 337 -13.78 0.27 -21.98
CA TYR A 337 -12.99 1.16 -21.13
C TYR A 337 -11.62 0.57 -20.81
N VAL A 338 -11.55 -0.70 -20.41
CA VAL A 338 -10.29 -1.39 -20.13
C VAL A 338 -9.40 -1.43 -21.37
N SER A 339 -9.96 -1.79 -22.55
CA SER A 339 -9.22 -1.80 -23.81
C SER A 339 -8.70 -0.42 -24.19
N SER A 340 -9.47 0.64 -23.95
CA SER A 340 -9.00 2.02 -24.18
C SER A 340 -7.83 2.38 -23.26
N ILE A 341 -7.86 2.00 -21.99
CA ILE A 341 -6.75 2.22 -21.04
C ILE A 341 -5.50 1.47 -21.50
N GLU A 342 -5.65 0.20 -21.89
CA GLU A 342 -4.52 -0.60 -22.39
C GLU A 342 -3.89 0.01 -23.66
N GLN A 343 -4.72 0.49 -24.56
CA GLN A 343 -4.27 1.12 -25.81
C GLN A 343 -3.56 2.46 -25.55
N LEU A 344 -4.12 3.30 -24.67
CA LEU A 344 -3.55 4.61 -24.33
C LEU A 344 -2.24 4.48 -23.58
N LEU A 345 -2.12 3.50 -22.68
CA LEU A 345 -0.97 3.36 -21.79
C LEU A 345 0.05 2.30 -22.26
N ASP A 346 -0.20 1.62 -23.35
CA ASP A 346 0.64 0.51 -23.89
C ASP A 346 1.07 -0.47 -22.78
N THR A 347 0.13 -0.80 -21.88
CA THR A 347 0.40 -1.65 -20.72
C THR A 347 -0.84 -2.51 -20.42
N PRO A 348 -0.71 -3.84 -20.25
CA PRO A 348 -1.85 -4.73 -20.07
C PRO A 348 -2.53 -4.51 -18.70
N VAL A 349 -3.86 -4.52 -18.69
CA VAL A 349 -4.65 -4.57 -17.46
C VAL A 349 -4.82 -6.02 -17.05
N LYS A 350 -4.29 -6.39 -15.88
CA LYS A 350 -4.34 -7.75 -15.35
C LYS A 350 -5.40 -7.94 -14.26
N TYR A 351 -5.67 -6.90 -13.50
CA TYR A 351 -6.65 -6.94 -12.42
C TYR A 351 -7.61 -5.77 -12.54
N VAL A 352 -8.87 -6.01 -12.17
CA VAL A 352 -9.91 -4.97 -12.10
C VAL A 352 -10.64 -5.01 -10.76
N GLY A 353 -10.93 -3.84 -10.21
CA GLY A 353 -11.71 -3.68 -8.98
C GLY A 353 -13.06 -3.01 -9.26
N THR A 354 -14.16 -3.60 -8.75
CA THR A 354 -15.54 -3.14 -8.99
C THR A 354 -16.31 -2.79 -7.72
N GLY A 355 -15.59 -2.50 -6.64
CA GLY A 355 -16.15 -2.12 -5.35
C GLY A 355 -15.34 -2.69 -4.19
N GLU A 356 -15.84 -2.47 -2.97
CA GLU A 356 -15.17 -2.86 -1.75
C GLU A 356 -15.06 -4.39 -1.65
N GLY A 357 -13.83 -4.91 -1.68
CA GLY A 357 -13.54 -6.34 -1.59
C GLY A 357 -13.62 -7.13 -2.90
N TYR A 358 -14.08 -6.51 -3.97
CA TYR A 358 -14.31 -7.19 -5.25
C TYR A 358 -13.21 -6.86 -6.25
N VAL A 359 -12.29 -7.82 -6.42
CA VAL A 359 -11.20 -7.79 -7.40
C VAL A 359 -11.28 -9.03 -8.27
N TYR A 360 -11.08 -8.86 -9.55
CA TYR A 360 -11.12 -9.93 -10.55
C TYR A 360 -9.83 -9.91 -11.39
N GLN A 361 -9.34 -11.09 -11.73
CA GLN A 361 -8.31 -11.21 -12.74
C GLN A 361 -8.95 -10.97 -14.10
N TRP A 362 -8.46 -9.96 -14.82
CA TRP A 362 -9.01 -9.57 -16.13
C TRP A 362 -8.47 -10.43 -17.28
N ARG A 363 -7.16 -10.71 -17.23
CA ARG A 363 -6.48 -11.61 -18.17
C ARG A 363 -5.71 -12.67 -17.38
N VAL A 364 -5.68 -13.86 -17.93
CA VAL A 364 -4.89 -15.01 -17.42
C VAL A 364 -3.46 -14.92 -17.90
#